data_d6ff7730c777af392a891ccb3d94c111
#
_entry.id   d6ff7730c777af392a891ccb3d94c111
#
_cell.length_a   1.000
_cell.length_b   1.000
_cell.length_c   1.000
_cell.angle_alpha   90.00
_cell.angle_beta   90.00
_cell.angle_gamma   90.00
#
_symmetry.space_group_name_H-M   'P 1'
#
loop_
_entity.id
_entity.type
_entity.pdbx_description
1 polymer ?
#
loop_
_entity_poly.entity_id
_entity_poly.type
_entity_poly.pdbx_seq_one_letter_code
_entity_poly.pdbx_strand_id
1 'polypeptide(L)'
;DPTQLMIKPADSTIVAGFTAASGRNRTFNDQTTQLTAVVDILVNPFGTLSVVLNRHQLTTHAFLLDPTMWRTLVLRPVTRTLLSKTGDSDKHFVVGEMSLKHMNFSADGMITGLS
;
A
#
# COMPACT_ATOMS: atom_id res chain seq x y z
N ASP A 1 15.60 -5.95 2.46
CA ASP A 1 14.73 -6.60 3.46
C ASP A 1 13.36 -5.93 3.46
N PRO A 2 12.26 -6.70 3.51
CA PRO A 2 10.93 -6.14 3.52
C PRO A 2 10.72 -5.27 4.76
N THR A 3 10.15 -4.09 4.56
CA THR A 3 9.88 -3.12 5.63
C THR A 3 8.39 -2.81 5.80
N GLN A 4 7.55 -3.30 4.87
CA GLN A 4 6.11 -3.08 4.90
C GLN A 4 5.34 -4.40 4.85
N LEU A 5 4.32 -4.50 5.70
CA LEU A 5 3.30 -5.53 5.66
C LEU A 5 2.01 -4.92 5.12
N MET A 6 1.63 -5.27 3.92
CA MET A 6 0.39 -4.81 3.29
C MET A 6 -0.71 -5.84 3.49
N ILE A 7 -1.81 -5.42 4.12
CA ILE A 7 -2.97 -6.25 4.41
C ILE A 7 -4.27 -5.51 4.10
N LYS A 8 -5.38 -6.24 4.04
CA LYS A 8 -6.71 -5.63 3.97
C LYS A 8 -7.14 -5.08 5.33
N PRO A 9 -7.92 -3.99 5.39
CA PRO A 9 -8.40 -3.43 6.67
C PRO A 9 -9.12 -4.42 7.59
N ALA A 10 -9.82 -5.40 7.03
CA ALA A 10 -10.50 -6.44 7.81
C ALA A 10 -9.52 -7.31 8.61
N ASP A 11 -8.30 -7.48 8.11
CA ASP A 11 -7.27 -8.34 8.71
C ASP A 11 -6.41 -7.60 9.74
N SER A 12 -6.60 -6.28 9.85
CA SER A 12 -5.84 -5.44 10.80
C SER A 12 -6.07 -5.83 12.26
N THR A 13 -7.23 -6.40 12.58
CA THR A 13 -7.56 -6.89 13.92
C THR A 13 -6.68 -8.07 14.35
N ILE A 14 -6.26 -8.91 13.41
CA ILE A 14 -5.36 -10.04 13.67
C ILE A 14 -3.98 -9.50 14.07
N VAL A 15 -3.46 -8.53 13.33
CA VAL A 15 -2.18 -7.88 13.63
C VAL A 15 -2.25 -7.13 14.97
N ALA A 16 -3.34 -6.41 15.22
CA ALA A 16 -3.57 -5.71 16.49
C ALA A 16 -3.60 -6.68 17.68
N GLY A 17 -4.20 -7.88 17.51
CA GLY A 17 -4.21 -8.93 18.52
C GLY A 17 -2.80 -9.41 18.88
N PHE A 18 -1.93 -9.57 17.89
CA PHE A 18 -0.52 -9.94 18.12
C PHE A 18 0.25 -8.88 18.88
N THR A 19 0.09 -7.63 18.52
CA THR A 19 0.76 -6.50 19.18
C THR A 19 0.24 -6.26 20.59
N ALA A 20 -1.06 -6.43 20.83
CA ALA A 20 -1.66 -6.32 22.15
C ALA A 20 -1.16 -7.40 23.11
N ALA A 21 -1.04 -8.64 22.66
CA ALA A 21 -0.51 -9.76 23.45
C ALA A 21 0.96 -9.57 23.85
N SER A 22 1.74 -8.85 23.04
CA SER A 22 3.13 -8.54 23.32
C SER A 22 3.35 -7.31 24.22
N GLY A 23 2.29 -6.64 24.67
CA GLY A 23 2.36 -5.42 25.49
C GLY A 23 2.98 -4.21 24.79
N ARG A 24 3.12 -4.26 23.46
CA ARG A 24 3.74 -3.19 22.65
C ARG A 24 2.75 -2.31 21.90
N ASN A 25 1.46 -2.48 22.17
CA ASN A 25 0.43 -1.63 21.59
C ASN A 25 0.40 -0.30 22.35
N ARG A 26 0.82 0.79 21.70
CA ARG A 26 0.60 2.14 22.20
C ARG A 26 -0.75 2.64 21.72
N THR A 27 -1.77 2.47 22.53
CA THR A 27 -3.04 3.18 22.38
C THR A 27 -2.85 4.59 22.89
N PHE A 28 -2.83 5.58 22.01
CA PHE A 28 -3.00 6.97 22.38
C PHE A 28 -4.48 7.23 22.57
N ASN A 29 -4.92 7.22 23.82
CA ASN A 29 -6.28 7.60 24.19
C ASN A 29 -6.22 9.09 24.58
N ASP A 30 -6.40 9.98 23.63
CA ASP A 30 -6.59 11.39 23.90
C ASP A 30 -8.04 11.77 23.54
N GLN A 31 -8.76 12.25 24.53
CA GLN A 31 -10.20 12.54 24.44
C GLN A 31 -10.54 13.83 23.68
N THR A 32 -9.61 14.48 23.05
CA THR A 32 -9.85 15.72 22.32
C THR A 32 -9.29 15.66 20.91
N THR A 33 -10.22 15.55 19.96
CA THR A 33 -10.05 15.84 18.53
C THR A 33 -9.01 15.01 17.77
N GLN A 34 -9.39 13.83 17.47
CA GLN A 34 -9.25 13.01 16.28
C GLN A 34 -8.19 13.37 15.24
N LEU A 35 -7.04 12.79 15.41
CA LEU A 35 -6.23 12.27 14.33
C LEU A 35 -5.71 10.91 14.79
N THR A 36 -6.54 9.88 14.62
CA THR A 36 -6.11 8.51 14.87
C THR A 36 -5.32 8.03 13.67
N ALA A 37 -4.07 8.42 13.59
CA ALA A 37 -3.12 7.72 12.75
C ALA A 37 -2.68 6.47 13.52
N VAL A 38 -3.36 5.37 13.31
CA VAL A 38 -2.89 4.07 13.77
C VAL A 38 -1.73 3.67 12.88
N VAL A 39 -0.52 3.99 13.32
CA VAL A 39 0.69 3.42 12.72
C VAL A 39 0.92 2.10 13.43
N ASP A 40 0.39 1.02 12.86
CA ASP A 40 0.66 -0.31 13.34
C ASP A 40 2.08 -0.69 12.92
N ILE A 41 2.93 -0.87 13.90
CA ILE A 41 4.31 -1.33 13.72
C ILE A 41 4.42 -2.73 14.32
N LEU A 42 4.77 -3.69 13.48
CA LEU A 42 5.09 -5.05 13.92
C LEU A 42 6.60 -5.16 14.12
N VAL A 43 7.02 -5.34 15.36
CA VAL A 43 8.44 -5.56 15.70
C VAL A 43 8.68 -7.05 15.89
N ASN A 44 9.58 -7.62 15.09
CA ASN A 44 10.01 -8.99 15.20
C ASN A 44 11.55 -9.07 15.35
N PRO A 45 12.13 -10.26 15.67
CA PRO A 45 13.58 -10.40 15.80
C PRO A 45 14.37 -10.06 14.53
N PHE A 46 13.73 -10.10 13.36
CA PHE A 46 14.35 -9.84 12.06
C PHE A 46 14.26 -8.38 11.63
N GLY A 47 13.46 -7.55 12.34
CA GLY A 47 13.32 -6.14 12.02
C GLY A 47 11.94 -5.59 12.37
N THR A 48 11.70 -4.39 11.91
CA THR A 48 10.45 -3.67 12.14
C THR A 48 9.68 -3.53 10.83
N LEU A 49 8.43 -3.97 10.83
CA LEU A 49 7.52 -3.85 9.71
C LEU A 49 6.46 -2.81 10.00
N SER A 50 6.23 -1.89 9.07
CA SER A 50 5.08 -0.98 9.11
C SER A 50 3.88 -1.64 8.44
N VAL A 51 2.72 -1.63 9.10
CA VAL A 51 1.50 -2.18 8.54
C VAL A 51 0.82 -1.15 7.64
N VAL A 52 0.54 -1.53 6.41
CA VAL A 52 -0.13 -0.69 5.42
C VAL A 52 -1.45 -1.32 5.04
N LEU A 53 -2.55 -0.59 5.24
CA LEU A 53 -3.88 -1.06 4.92
C LEU A 53 -4.24 -0.76 3.46
N ASN A 54 -4.53 -1.81 2.69
CA ASN A 54 -4.94 -1.70 1.29
C ASN A 54 -6.35 -2.27 1.07
N ARG A 55 -7.31 -1.41 0.84
CA ARG A 55 -8.72 -1.80 0.63
C ARG A 55 -8.96 -2.63 -0.64
N HIS A 56 -8.06 -2.55 -1.61
CA HIS A 56 -8.18 -3.26 -2.90
C HIS A 56 -7.58 -4.67 -2.87
N GLN A 57 -6.92 -5.02 -1.78
CA GLN A 57 -6.30 -6.32 -1.60
C GLN A 57 -7.34 -7.40 -1.28
N LEU A 58 -7.05 -8.64 -1.68
CA LEU A 58 -7.83 -9.81 -1.28
C LEU A 58 -7.63 -10.10 0.21
N THR A 59 -8.68 -10.53 0.92
CA THR A 59 -8.62 -10.91 2.34
C THR A 59 -7.73 -12.11 2.60
N THR A 60 -7.57 -12.96 1.59
CA THR A 60 -6.78 -14.20 1.68
C THR A 60 -5.29 -14.01 1.50
N HIS A 61 -4.84 -12.78 1.26
CA HIS A 61 -3.43 -12.49 0.93
C HIS A 61 -2.87 -11.40 1.84
N ALA A 62 -1.60 -11.56 2.23
CA ALA A 62 -0.80 -10.49 2.81
C ALA A 62 0.52 -10.39 2.03
N PHE A 63 1.00 -9.18 1.80
CA PHE A 63 2.26 -8.93 1.11
C PHE A 63 3.29 -8.34 2.07
N LEU A 64 4.49 -8.89 2.03
CA LEU A 64 5.67 -8.33 2.66
C LEU A 64 6.48 -7.64 1.57
N LEU A 65 6.59 -6.32 1.63
CA LEU A 65 7.14 -5.52 0.55
C LEU A 65 8.35 -4.71 1.01
N ASP A 66 9.33 -4.63 0.14
CA ASP A 66 10.40 -3.64 0.21
C ASP A 66 10.13 -2.53 -0.81
N PRO A 67 9.62 -1.36 -0.38
CA PRO A 67 9.26 -0.29 -1.31
C PRO A 67 10.45 0.23 -2.13
N THR A 68 11.67 0.03 -1.66
CA THR A 68 12.87 0.49 -2.36
C THR A 68 13.13 -0.31 -3.64
N MET A 69 12.58 -1.52 -3.74
CA MET A 69 12.71 -2.40 -4.90
C MET A 69 11.65 -2.17 -5.96
N TRP A 70 10.70 -1.27 -5.72
CA TRP A 70 9.62 -0.94 -6.65
C TRP A 70 9.83 0.43 -7.29
N ARG A 71 9.68 0.51 -8.60
CA ARG A 71 9.78 1.76 -9.35
C ARG A 71 8.69 1.86 -10.41
N THR A 72 8.14 3.04 -10.54
CA THR A 72 7.25 3.37 -11.65
C THR A 72 8.10 3.75 -12.87
N LEU A 73 7.87 3.05 -13.97
CA LEU A 73 8.44 3.38 -15.27
C LEU A 73 7.40 4.13 -16.08
N VAL A 74 7.78 5.29 -16.59
CA VAL A 74 6.92 6.12 -17.45
C VAL A 74 7.46 6.02 -18.88
N LEU A 75 6.70 5.39 -19.77
CA LEU A 75 7.01 5.33 -21.19
C LEU A 75 6.56 6.62 -21.88
N ARG A 76 5.32 7.03 -21.63
CA ARG A 76 4.78 8.32 -22.07
C ARG A 76 4.18 9.04 -20.88
N PRO A 77 4.63 10.27 -20.57
CA PRO A 77 3.99 11.06 -19.51
C PRO A 77 2.54 11.39 -19.91
N VAL A 78 1.72 11.69 -18.92
CA VAL A 78 0.35 12.10 -19.19
C VAL A 78 0.37 13.41 -19.98
N THR A 79 -0.12 13.36 -21.22
CA THR A 79 -0.22 14.50 -22.11
C THR A 79 -1.66 14.69 -22.56
N ARG A 80 -2.04 15.95 -22.77
CA ARG A 80 -3.34 16.34 -23.29
C ARG A 80 -3.16 16.94 -24.69
N THR A 81 -3.83 16.35 -25.66
CA THR A 81 -3.80 16.83 -27.05
C THR A 81 -5.21 17.24 -27.46
N LEU A 82 -5.33 18.41 -28.07
CA LEU A 82 -6.58 18.86 -28.66
C LEU A 82 -6.81 18.09 -29.97
N LEU A 83 -7.98 17.47 -30.09
CA LEU A 83 -8.41 16.82 -31.32
C LEU A 83 -9.06 17.82 -32.25
N SER A 84 -9.06 17.48 -33.57
CA SER A 84 -9.73 18.33 -34.58
C SER A 84 -11.19 18.54 -34.21
N LYS A 85 -11.64 19.80 -34.36
CA LYS A 85 -13.04 20.18 -34.13
C LYS A 85 -13.96 19.46 -35.10
N THR A 86 -14.97 18.81 -34.56
CA THR A 86 -16.11 18.32 -35.31
C THR A 86 -17.36 18.97 -34.72
N GLY A 87 -17.79 20.08 -35.28
CA GLY A 87 -18.90 20.88 -34.74
C GLY A 87 -18.44 21.89 -33.66
N ASP A 88 -19.36 22.28 -32.78
CA ASP A 88 -19.15 23.33 -31.76
C ASP A 88 -18.57 22.78 -30.44
N SER A 89 -18.00 21.57 -30.43
CA SER A 89 -17.41 20.94 -29.26
C SER A 89 -15.90 20.83 -29.37
N ASP A 90 -15.17 21.12 -28.27
CA ASP A 90 -13.74 20.86 -28.14
C ASP A 90 -13.53 19.50 -27.50
N LYS A 91 -12.83 18.61 -28.23
CA LYS A 91 -12.48 17.25 -27.75
C LYS A 91 -11.00 17.21 -27.44
N HIS A 92 -10.69 16.61 -26.30
CA HIS A 92 -9.32 16.40 -25.87
C HIS A 92 -9.03 14.92 -25.72
N PHE A 93 -7.85 14.53 -26.17
CA PHE A 93 -7.30 13.21 -25.95
C PHE A 93 -6.26 13.28 -24.84
N VAL A 94 -6.44 12.47 -23.79
CA VAL A 94 -5.49 12.35 -22.69
C VAL A 94 -4.90 10.96 -22.73
N VAL A 95 -3.60 10.88 -22.82
CA VAL A 95 -2.87 9.61 -22.85
C VAL A 95 -1.69 9.66 -21.91
N GLY A 96 -1.46 8.53 -21.23
CA GLY A 96 -0.27 8.30 -20.43
C GLY A 96 0.01 6.79 -20.41
N GLU A 97 1.26 6.42 -20.49
CA GLU A 97 1.69 5.02 -20.42
C GLU A 97 2.73 4.87 -19.33
N MET A 98 2.40 4.06 -18.35
CA MET A 98 3.28 3.77 -17.23
C MET A 98 3.16 2.30 -16.83
N SER A 99 4.23 1.78 -16.26
CA SER A 99 4.31 0.41 -15.76
C SER A 99 4.99 0.38 -14.39
N LEU A 100 4.79 -0.69 -13.66
CA LEU A 100 5.47 -0.94 -12.41
C LEU A 100 6.61 -1.93 -12.64
N LYS A 101 7.82 -1.55 -12.20
CA LYS A 101 9.00 -2.40 -12.25
C LYS A 101 9.34 -2.90 -10.86
N HIS A 102 9.53 -4.20 -10.73
CA HIS A 102 10.11 -4.85 -9.57
C HIS A 102 11.57 -5.21 -9.86
N MET A 103 12.49 -4.79 -9.01
CA MET A 103 13.93 -4.95 -9.27
C MET A 103 14.49 -6.25 -8.71
N ASN A 104 13.92 -6.79 -7.62
CA ASN A 104 14.40 -8.01 -7.00
C ASN A 104 13.26 -8.83 -6.38
N PHE A 105 12.89 -9.92 -7.01
CA PHE A 105 11.80 -10.81 -6.53
C PHE A 105 12.10 -11.49 -5.19
N SER A 106 13.35 -11.62 -4.82
CA SER A 106 13.75 -12.24 -3.54
C SER A 106 13.66 -11.29 -2.35
N ALA A 107 13.38 -10.00 -2.59
CA ALA A 107 13.26 -9.00 -1.54
C ALA A 107 11.86 -8.95 -0.92
N ASP A 108 10.86 -9.48 -1.64
CA ASP A 108 9.46 -9.43 -1.26
C ASP A 108 8.91 -10.83 -0.97
N GLY A 109 7.83 -10.89 -0.22
CA GLY A 109 7.14 -12.13 0.10
C GLY A 109 5.63 -11.99 0.02
N MET A 110 4.95 -13.11 -0.19
CA MET A 110 3.50 -13.18 -0.17
C MET A 110 3.04 -14.33 0.71
N ILE A 111 2.09 -14.04 1.57
CA ILE A 111 1.39 -15.03 2.39
C ILE A 111 0.01 -15.21 1.78
N THR A 112 -0.39 -16.46 1.51
CA THR A 112 -1.67 -16.82 0.94
C THR A 112 -2.43 -17.76 1.86
N GLY A 113 -3.74 -17.85 1.67
CA GLY A 113 -4.57 -18.78 2.46
C GLY A 113 -4.92 -18.25 3.85
N LEU A 114 -4.89 -16.96 4.05
CA LEU A 114 -5.45 -16.34 5.25
C LEU A 114 -6.97 -16.51 5.23
N SER A 115 -7.55 -17.00 6.32
CA SER A 115 -8.99 -17.24 6.48
C SER A 115 -9.53 -16.59 7.73
#